data_f3dde8f13d58ec3dae29bd9638c01bf3
#
_entry.id   f3dde8f13d58ec3dae29bd9638c01bf3
#
_cell.length_a   1.000
_cell.length_b   1.000
_cell.length_c   1.000
_cell.angle_alpha   90.00
_cell.angle_beta   90.00
_cell.angle_gamma   90.00
#
_symmetry.space_group_name_H-M   'P 1'
#
loop_
_entity.id
_entity.type
_entity.pdbx_description
1 polymer ?
#
loop_
_entity_poly.entity_id
_entity_poly.type
_entity_poly.pdbx_seq_one_letter_code
_entity_poly.pdbx_strand_id
1 'polypeptide(L)'
;MAELRQVLPGDPAAEWQPWGTYTDILVDRCNEGIARVAINRPSKRNAFRPQTVAELCDAFSRIRDDREIGAVLFTGVGPAADGGFAFCSGGDQSVRGDGGYVGDDGLPRLNVLDLPVSYTHLTL
;
A
#
# COMPACT_ATOMS: atom_id res chain seq x y z
N MET A 1 2.02 17.39 -0.30
CA MET A 1 0.80 16.73 0.24
C MET A 1 -0.46 17.12 -0.51
N ALA A 2 -0.57 18.36 -0.99
CA ALA A 2 -1.71 18.74 -1.84
C ALA A 2 -1.79 17.88 -3.12
N GLU A 3 -0.64 17.47 -3.65
CA GLU A 3 -0.57 16.63 -4.84
C GLU A 3 -1.14 15.23 -4.61
N LEU A 4 -0.99 14.66 -3.41
CA LEU A 4 -1.53 13.36 -3.10
C LEU A 4 -3.06 13.33 -3.16
N ARG A 5 -3.71 14.42 -2.79
CA ARG A 5 -5.17 14.53 -2.86
C ARG A 5 -5.70 14.46 -4.30
N GLN A 6 -4.85 14.81 -5.27
CA GLN A 6 -5.22 14.78 -6.68
C GLN A 6 -5.05 13.40 -7.31
N VAL A 7 -4.19 12.55 -6.74
CA VAL A 7 -3.82 11.26 -7.33
C VAL A 7 -4.37 10.06 -6.56
N LEU A 8 -4.91 10.28 -5.37
CA LEU A 8 -5.49 9.21 -4.56
C LEU A 8 -7.01 9.34 -4.50
N PRO A 9 -7.75 8.22 -4.58
CA PRO A 9 -9.20 8.26 -4.41
C PRO A 9 -9.57 8.65 -2.97
N GLY A 10 -10.72 9.24 -2.83
CA GLY A 10 -11.28 9.65 -1.56
C GLY A 10 -12.06 10.95 -1.71
N ASP A 11 -12.81 11.30 -0.68
CA ASP A 11 -13.54 12.55 -0.66
C ASP A 11 -12.57 13.73 -0.49
N PRO A 12 -12.47 14.66 -1.45
CA PRO A 12 -11.58 15.81 -1.30
C PRO A 12 -11.99 16.75 -0.18
N ALA A 13 -13.24 16.70 0.29
CA ALA A 13 -13.70 17.49 1.43
C ALA A 13 -13.28 16.88 2.78
N ALA A 14 -12.90 15.60 2.82
CA ALA A 14 -12.42 14.96 4.05
C ALA A 14 -11.05 15.49 4.44
N GLU A 15 -10.83 15.61 5.73
CA GLU A 15 -9.52 16.01 6.24
C GLU A 15 -8.62 14.78 6.37
N TRP A 16 -7.68 14.63 5.44
CA TRP A 16 -6.74 13.53 5.42
C TRP A 16 -5.43 13.91 6.11
N GLN A 17 -4.98 13.06 7.02
CA GLN A 17 -3.73 13.27 7.74
C GLN A 17 -2.81 12.06 7.53
N PRO A 18 -1.51 12.28 7.30
CA PRO A 18 -0.56 11.19 7.23
C PRO A 18 -0.58 10.34 8.49
N TRP A 19 -0.48 9.03 8.32
CA TRP A 19 -0.52 8.09 9.43
C TRP A 19 0.59 7.04 9.30
N GLY A 20 1.78 7.42 9.75
CA GLY A 20 2.98 6.62 9.68
C GLY A 20 3.89 7.03 8.52
N THR A 21 5.12 6.57 8.59
CA THR A 21 6.13 6.86 7.58
C THR A 21 6.64 5.55 7.01
N TYR A 22 6.49 5.40 5.69
CA TYR A 22 6.89 4.20 4.96
C TYR A 22 7.68 4.58 3.71
N THR A 23 8.40 3.62 3.16
CA THR A 23 9.20 3.81 1.94
C THR A 23 8.37 3.52 0.69
N ASP A 24 7.67 2.38 0.69
CA ASP A 24 6.99 1.85 -0.51
C ASP A 24 5.50 2.12 -0.51
N ILE A 25 4.93 2.60 0.58
CA ILE A 25 3.50 2.88 0.66
C ILE A 25 3.25 4.24 1.30
N LEU A 26 2.07 4.75 1.06
CA LEU A 26 1.55 5.93 1.75
C LEU A 26 0.32 5.52 2.52
N VAL A 27 0.22 6.00 3.77
CA VAL A 27 -0.93 5.73 4.61
C VAL A 27 -1.40 7.05 5.18
N ASP A 28 -2.68 7.31 5.06
CA ASP A 28 -3.33 8.43 5.73
C ASP A 28 -4.71 8.01 6.26
N ARG A 29 -5.28 8.85 7.06
CA ARG A 29 -6.60 8.63 7.64
C ARG A 29 -7.37 9.94 7.66
N CYS A 30 -8.67 9.85 7.65
CA CYS A 30 -9.52 11.03 7.78
C CYS A 30 -10.36 10.95 9.05
N ASN A 31 -10.96 12.09 9.40
CA ASN A 31 -11.82 12.25 10.56
C ASN A 31 -13.15 11.47 10.47
N GLU A 32 -13.44 10.88 9.31
CA GLU A 32 -14.64 10.08 9.10
C GLU A 32 -14.45 8.60 9.36
N GLY A 33 -13.29 8.20 9.91
CA GLY A 33 -13.02 6.80 10.22
C GLY A 33 -12.60 5.96 9.00
N ILE A 34 -11.99 6.58 8.00
CA ILE A 34 -11.50 5.91 6.80
C ILE A 34 -9.98 6.05 6.76
N ALA A 35 -9.29 4.93 6.51
CA ALA A 35 -7.87 4.93 6.21
C ALA A 35 -7.66 4.71 4.71
N ARG A 36 -6.63 5.34 4.16
CA ARG A 36 -6.15 5.05 2.80
C ARG A 36 -4.77 4.44 2.88
N VAL A 37 -4.57 3.36 2.13
CA VAL A 37 -3.27 2.73 1.96
C VAL A 37 -2.99 2.69 0.47
N ALA A 38 -1.87 3.24 0.06
CA ALA A 38 -1.53 3.33 -1.36
C ALA A 38 -0.13 2.80 -1.59
N ILE A 39 0.02 1.90 -2.56
CA ILE A 39 1.34 1.48 -3.01
C ILE A 39 1.96 2.67 -3.75
N ASN A 40 3.15 3.09 -3.32
CA ASN A 40 3.82 4.28 -3.84
C ASN A 40 5.10 3.90 -4.56
N ARG A 41 4.94 3.17 -5.66
CA ARG A 41 6.03 2.83 -6.57
C ARG A 41 5.59 3.07 -8.02
N PRO A 42 5.15 4.30 -8.36
CA PRO A 42 4.60 4.55 -9.69
C PRO A 42 5.61 4.33 -10.83
N SER A 43 6.91 4.52 -10.58
CA SER A 43 7.95 4.24 -11.58
C SER A 43 8.05 2.76 -11.94
N LYS A 44 7.53 1.87 -11.10
CA LYS A 44 7.47 0.42 -11.30
C LYS A 44 6.03 -0.06 -11.47
N ARG A 45 5.12 0.84 -11.83
CA ARG A 45 3.67 0.57 -11.94
C ARG A 45 3.12 -0.09 -10.67
N ASN A 46 3.64 0.34 -9.52
CA ASN A 46 3.25 -0.16 -8.20
C ASN A 46 3.44 -1.66 -8.04
N ALA A 47 4.47 -2.22 -8.69
CA ALA A 47 4.89 -3.59 -8.44
C ALA A 47 5.38 -3.71 -7.01
N PHE A 48 5.00 -4.80 -6.34
CA PHE A 48 5.42 -5.02 -4.95
C PHE A 48 6.75 -5.78 -4.89
N ARG A 49 7.47 -5.52 -3.81
CA ARG A 49 8.69 -6.24 -3.42
C ARG A 49 8.56 -6.61 -1.93
N PRO A 50 9.49 -7.41 -1.36
CA PRO A 50 9.36 -7.78 0.07
C PRO A 50 9.17 -6.60 1.01
N GLN A 51 9.87 -5.49 0.78
CA GLN A 51 9.70 -4.27 1.57
C GLN A 51 8.26 -3.76 1.50
N THR A 52 7.65 -3.76 0.33
CA THR A 52 6.27 -3.30 0.14
C THR A 52 5.31 -4.15 0.96
N VAL A 53 5.47 -5.48 0.89
CA VAL A 53 4.58 -6.40 1.62
C VAL A 53 4.75 -6.24 3.13
N ALA A 54 5.98 -6.10 3.61
CA ALA A 54 6.24 -5.88 5.02
C ALA A 54 5.56 -4.60 5.53
N GLU A 55 5.64 -3.52 4.75
CA GLU A 55 5.01 -2.25 5.09
C GLU A 55 3.49 -2.35 5.06
N LEU A 56 2.94 -3.05 4.08
CA LEU A 56 1.49 -3.29 4.00
C LEU A 56 1.01 -4.08 5.22
N CYS A 57 1.72 -5.13 5.61
CA CYS A 57 1.36 -5.91 6.78
C CYS A 57 1.37 -5.05 8.05
N ASP A 58 2.37 -4.20 8.21
CA ASP A 58 2.44 -3.29 9.35
C ASP A 58 1.27 -2.30 9.35
N ALA A 59 1.01 -1.66 8.21
CA ALA A 59 -0.05 -0.68 8.08
C ALA A 59 -1.43 -1.30 8.36
N PHE A 60 -1.72 -2.44 7.75
CA PHE A 60 -3.00 -3.11 7.95
C PHE A 60 -3.18 -3.63 9.36
N SER A 61 -2.12 -4.07 10.03
CA SER A 61 -2.19 -4.47 11.43
C SER A 61 -2.56 -3.31 12.34
N ARG A 62 -1.97 -2.14 12.09
CA ARG A 62 -2.30 -0.93 12.83
C ARG A 62 -3.75 -0.50 12.60
N ILE A 63 -4.21 -0.58 11.37
CA ILE A 63 -5.60 -0.22 11.00
C ILE A 63 -6.58 -1.19 11.67
N ARG A 64 -6.30 -2.48 11.62
CA ARG A 64 -7.15 -3.51 12.25
C ARG A 64 -7.33 -3.25 13.73
N ASP A 65 -6.27 -2.82 14.41
CA ASP A 65 -6.28 -2.64 15.85
C ASP A 65 -6.87 -1.28 16.26
N ASP A 66 -7.16 -0.40 15.32
CA ASP A 66 -7.73 0.92 15.59
C ASP A 66 -9.25 0.89 15.43
N ARG A 67 -9.95 1.03 16.55
CA ARG A 67 -11.42 0.95 16.58
C ARG A 67 -12.11 2.13 15.91
N GLU A 68 -11.41 3.22 15.68
CA GLU A 68 -11.96 4.40 15.02
C GLU A 68 -12.03 4.25 13.50
N ILE A 69 -11.32 3.26 12.94
CA ILE A 69 -11.30 3.04 11.51
C ILE A 69 -12.33 1.96 11.15
N GLY A 70 -13.31 2.36 10.33
CA GLY A 70 -14.37 1.46 9.87
C GLY A 70 -14.23 0.99 8.43
N ALA A 71 -13.37 1.63 7.64
CA ALA A 71 -13.17 1.27 6.24
C ALA A 71 -11.77 1.62 5.78
N VAL A 72 -11.29 0.92 4.77
CA VAL A 72 -9.98 1.16 4.17
C VAL A 72 -10.14 1.30 2.66
N LEU A 73 -9.54 2.34 2.09
CA LEU A 73 -9.32 2.45 0.66
C LEU A 73 -7.92 1.96 0.36
N PHE A 74 -7.82 0.89 -0.42
CA PHE A 74 -6.53 0.35 -0.83
C PHE A 74 -6.33 0.61 -2.32
N THR A 75 -5.25 1.32 -2.66
CA THR A 75 -5.06 1.82 -4.01
C THR A 75 -3.57 1.92 -4.36
N GLY A 76 -3.27 2.50 -5.51
CA GLY A 76 -1.91 2.78 -5.93
C GLY A 76 -1.76 4.25 -6.30
N VAL A 77 -0.59 4.82 -6.02
CA VAL A 77 -0.26 6.18 -6.41
C VAL A 77 0.04 6.23 -7.91
N GLY A 78 -0.48 7.21 -8.60
CA GLY A 78 -0.22 7.46 -10.03
C GLY A 78 -0.07 8.93 -10.33
N PRO A 79 0.19 9.28 -11.59
CA PRO A 79 0.38 8.38 -12.72
C PRO A 79 1.80 7.78 -12.79
N ALA A 80 1.95 6.70 -13.56
CA ALA A 80 3.25 6.18 -13.94
C ALA A 80 3.89 7.10 -14.99
N ALA A 81 5.16 6.81 -15.37
CA ALA A 81 5.90 7.64 -16.31
C ALA A 81 5.19 7.80 -17.67
N ASP A 82 4.41 6.81 -18.08
CA ASP A 82 3.64 6.85 -19.33
C ASP A 82 2.26 7.49 -19.19
N GLY A 83 1.95 8.03 -18.00
CA GLY A 83 0.66 8.64 -17.71
C GLY A 83 -0.44 7.66 -17.30
N GLY A 84 -0.16 6.36 -17.31
CA GLY A 84 -1.13 5.36 -16.89
C GLY A 84 -1.20 5.20 -15.39
N PHE A 85 -2.28 4.61 -14.92
CA PHE A 85 -2.51 4.33 -13.50
C PHE A 85 -2.57 2.83 -13.27
N ALA A 86 -1.93 2.37 -12.22
CA ALA A 86 -2.00 0.98 -11.80
C ALA A 86 -2.18 0.93 -10.29
N PHE A 87 -3.09 0.09 -9.85
CA PHE A 87 -3.20 -0.24 -8.43
C PHE A 87 -1.95 -1.01 -8.00
N CYS A 88 -1.69 -2.11 -8.67
CA CYS A 88 -0.53 -2.97 -8.45
C CYS A 88 -0.34 -3.83 -9.69
N SER A 89 0.85 -3.81 -10.27
CA SER A 89 1.13 -4.57 -11.50
C SER A 89 1.60 -6.00 -11.22
N GLY A 90 1.72 -6.37 -9.94
CA GLY A 90 2.20 -7.69 -9.55
C GLY A 90 3.53 -7.62 -8.83
N GLY A 91 4.24 -8.76 -8.77
CA GLY A 91 5.54 -8.81 -8.13
C GLY A 91 6.63 -8.16 -8.99
N ASP A 92 7.54 -7.46 -8.33
CA ASP A 92 8.67 -6.81 -8.98
C ASP A 92 9.69 -7.87 -9.40
N GLN A 93 9.77 -8.15 -10.69
CA GLN A 93 10.65 -9.19 -11.21
C GLN A 93 12.14 -8.85 -11.05
N SER A 94 12.48 -7.58 -10.87
CA SER A 94 13.87 -7.17 -10.71
C SER A 94 14.47 -7.62 -9.37
N VAL A 95 13.63 -7.95 -8.39
CA VAL A 95 14.08 -8.41 -7.06
C VAL A 95 13.80 -9.90 -6.84
N ARG A 96 13.32 -10.60 -7.87
CA ARG A 96 13.05 -12.03 -7.80
C ARG A 96 14.25 -12.83 -8.24
N GLY A 97 14.79 -13.69 -7.36
CA GLY A 97 15.84 -14.63 -7.69
C GLY A 97 15.30 -16.05 -7.90
N ASP A 98 16.21 -17.03 -8.07
CA ASP A 98 15.85 -18.42 -8.29
C ASP A 98 15.04 -19.02 -7.12
N GLY A 99 15.28 -18.53 -5.90
CA GLY A 99 14.53 -18.93 -4.71
C GLY A 99 13.28 -18.08 -4.45
N GLY A 100 12.86 -17.22 -5.40
CA GLY A 100 11.75 -16.30 -5.24
C GLY A 100 12.20 -14.94 -4.72
N TYR A 101 11.33 -14.27 -3.98
CA TYR A 101 11.63 -12.95 -3.43
C TYR A 101 12.46 -13.07 -2.16
N VAL A 102 13.47 -12.22 -2.05
CA VAL A 102 14.43 -12.27 -0.95
C VAL A 102 14.51 -10.88 -0.31
N GLY A 103 14.49 -10.83 1.02
CA GLY A 103 14.66 -9.59 1.77
C GLY A 103 16.11 -9.11 1.77
N ASP A 104 16.35 -7.95 2.38
CA ASP A 104 17.68 -7.32 2.44
C ASP A 104 18.71 -8.19 3.19
N ASP A 105 18.23 -9.07 4.07
CA ASP A 105 19.09 -10.01 4.83
C ASP A 105 19.38 -11.30 4.06
N GLY A 106 18.94 -11.41 2.81
CA GLY A 106 19.15 -12.59 1.97
C GLY A 106 18.17 -13.72 2.21
N LEU A 107 17.18 -13.54 3.09
CA LEU A 107 16.20 -14.57 3.41
C LEU A 107 14.93 -14.39 2.58
N PRO A 108 14.29 -15.49 2.13
CA PRO A 108 12.98 -15.41 1.48
C PRO A 108 11.95 -14.81 2.45
N ARG A 109 11.26 -13.76 2.02
CA ARG A 109 10.36 -13.03 2.91
C ARG A 109 8.97 -12.86 2.39
N LEU A 110 8.77 -13.09 1.10
CA LEU A 110 7.50 -12.76 0.50
C LEU A 110 6.51 -13.89 0.66
N ASN A 111 5.43 -13.63 1.38
CA ASN A 111 4.26 -14.49 1.39
C ASN A 111 3.03 -13.61 1.25
N VAL A 112 2.70 -13.26 0.01
CA VAL A 112 1.55 -12.42 -0.30
C VAL A 112 0.22 -13.05 0.08
N LEU A 113 0.19 -14.38 0.23
CA LEU A 113 -1.02 -15.10 0.65
C LEU A 113 -1.40 -14.77 2.10
N ASP A 114 -0.46 -14.30 2.90
CA ASP A 114 -0.76 -13.88 4.27
C ASP A 114 -1.66 -12.64 4.33
N LEU A 115 -1.60 -11.79 3.32
CA LEU A 115 -2.43 -10.58 3.28
C LEU A 115 -3.93 -10.90 3.24
N PRO A 116 -4.43 -11.76 2.31
CA PRO A 116 -5.85 -12.11 2.28
C PRO A 116 -6.31 -12.82 3.54
N VAL A 117 -5.48 -13.67 4.13
CA VAL A 117 -5.83 -14.40 5.35
C VAL A 117 -5.98 -13.43 6.52
N SER A 118 -5.12 -12.43 6.60
CA SER A 118 -5.15 -11.44 7.69
C SER A 118 -6.25 -10.41 7.52
N TYR A 119 -6.75 -10.19 6.30
CA TYR A 119 -7.64 -9.07 5.96
C TYR A 119 -8.84 -9.52 5.14
N THR A 120 -9.64 -10.42 5.72
CA THR A 120 -10.88 -10.91 5.09
C THR A 120 -11.96 -9.83 4.94
N HIS A 121 -11.78 -8.71 5.61
CA HIS A 121 -12.72 -7.58 5.56
C HIS A 121 -12.29 -6.48 4.61
N LEU A 122 -11.17 -6.65 3.90
CA LEU A 122 -10.66 -5.63 3.00
C LEU A 122 -11.57 -5.48 1.79
N THR A 123 -11.99 -4.24 1.53
CA THR A 123 -12.75 -3.89 0.34
C THR A 123 -11.82 -3.10 -0.60
N LEU A 124 -11.63 -3.59 -1.78
CA LEU A 124 -10.79 -2.98 -2.80
C LEU A 124 -11.61 -2.14 -3.76
#